data_d1d7256e44abed7a9b762d0756a0dbcf
#
_entry.id   d1d7256e44abed7a9b762d0756a0dbcf
#
_cell.length_a   1.000
_cell.length_b   1.000
_cell.length_c   1.000
_cell.angle_alpha   90.00
_cell.angle_beta   90.00
_cell.angle_gamma   90.00
#
_symmetry.space_group_name_H-M   'P 1'
#
loop_
_entity.id
_entity.type
_entity.pdbx_description
1 polymer ?
#
loop_
_entity_poly.entity_id
_entity_poly.type
_entity_poly.pdbx_seq_one_letter_code
_entity_poly.pdbx_strand_id
1 'polypeptide(L)'
;MSVYFVVQEQVNDQDGLERYMKAASASSLGRGRAIIVDNNVTAVEGDWHGSRLVVLEFDDDQAFREWYDSPEYQEALPLRLSATDSRAVLAKGLS
;
A
#
# COMPACT_ATOMS: atom_id res chain seq x y z
N MET A 1 -2.65 -2.85 19.37
CA MET A 1 -3.80 -2.75 18.43
C MET A 1 -3.27 -2.62 17.01
N SER A 2 -3.68 -3.53 16.14
CA SER A 2 -3.24 -3.48 14.76
C SER A 2 -3.80 -2.27 14.03
N VAL A 3 -3.00 -1.75 13.11
CA VAL A 3 -3.42 -0.72 12.16
C VAL A 3 -3.26 -1.26 10.75
N TYR A 4 -4.07 -0.74 9.84
CA TYR A 4 -4.11 -1.22 8.46
C TYR A 4 -3.88 -0.06 7.51
N PHE A 5 -2.87 -0.20 6.65
CA PHE A 5 -2.61 0.75 5.57
C PHE A 5 -3.38 0.26 4.35
N VAL A 6 -4.42 1.00 3.98
CA VAL A 6 -5.36 0.61 2.91
C VAL A 6 -5.12 1.52 1.72
N VAL A 7 -4.75 0.95 0.58
CA VAL A 7 -4.40 1.70 -0.62
C VAL A 7 -5.30 1.25 -1.76
N GLN A 8 -6.04 2.20 -2.33
CA GLN A 8 -6.82 2.03 -3.55
C GLN A 8 -6.01 2.61 -4.70
N GLU A 9 -5.77 1.82 -5.75
CA GLU A 9 -4.92 2.25 -6.85
C GLU A 9 -5.59 2.11 -8.21
N GLN A 10 -5.62 3.22 -8.97
CA GLN A 10 -5.86 3.20 -10.39
C GLN A 10 -4.49 3.17 -11.05
N VAL A 11 -4.16 2.05 -11.70
CA VAL A 11 -2.85 1.88 -12.33
C VAL A 11 -2.86 2.54 -13.70
N ASN A 12 -1.97 3.50 -13.91
CA ASN A 12 -1.83 4.23 -15.17
C ASN A 12 -0.60 3.79 -15.95
N ASP A 13 0.38 3.19 -15.28
CA ASP A 13 1.64 2.73 -15.87
C ASP A 13 2.01 1.41 -15.21
N GLN A 14 1.71 0.31 -15.88
CA GLN A 14 1.97 -1.03 -15.34
C GLN A 14 3.47 -1.28 -15.14
N ASP A 15 4.31 -0.82 -16.08
CA ASP A 15 5.76 -0.99 -15.94
C ASP A 15 6.30 -0.19 -14.76
N GLY A 16 5.76 1.02 -14.55
CA GLY A 16 6.10 1.84 -13.40
C GLY A 16 5.70 1.19 -12.08
N LEU A 17 4.52 0.56 -12.04
CA LEU A 17 4.08 -0.16 -10.86
C LEU A 17 5.00 -1.35 -10.56
N GLU A 18 5.44 -2.07 -11.59
CA GLU A 18 6.37 -3.18 -11.40
C GLU A 18 7.73 -2.71 -10.88
N ARG A 19 8.22 -1.56 -11.37
CA ARG A 19 9.43 -0.95 -10.83
C ARG A 19 9.25 -0.56 -9.36
N TYR A 20 8.08 -0.02 -9.01
CA TYR A 20 7.77 0.29 -7.63
C TYR A 20 7.78 -0.97 -6.75
N MET A 21 7.10 -2.03 -7.18
CA MET A 21 7.03 -3.26 -6.39
C MET A 21 8.41 -3.86 -6.15
N LYS A 22 9.28 -3.80 -7.17
CA LYS A 22 10.65 -4.27 -7.05
C LYS A 22 11.45 -3.42 -6.06
N ALA A 23 11.31 -2.11 -6.14
CA ALA A 23 12.01 -1.19 -5.22
C ALA A 23 11.47 -1.33 -3.80
N ALA A 24 10.15 -1.44 -3.63
CA ALA A 24 9.52 -1.57 -2.33
C ALA A 24 9.87 -2.91 -1.66
N SER A 25 10.08 -3.98 -2.44
CA SER A 25 10.46 -5.27 -1.91
C SER A 25 11.84 -5.26 -1.25
N ALA A 26 12.67 -4.27 -1.58
CA ALA A 26 13.97 -4.08 -0.93
C ALA A 26 13.82 -3.49 0.47
N SER A 27 12.69 -2.84 0.79
CA SER A 27 12.43 -2.36 2.13
C SER A 27 11.80 -3.47 2.96
N SER A 28 12.20 -3.54 4.25
CA SER A 28 11.58 -4.51 5.16
C SER A 28 10.29 -3.91 5.71
N LEU A 29 9.21 -4.70 5.69
CA LEU A 29 7.98 -4.30 6.39
C LEU A 29 8.15 -4.28 7.91
N GLY A 30 9.24 -4.87 8.42
CA GLY A 30 9.49 -4.90 9.86
C GLY A 30 8.38 -5.64 10.59
N ARG A 31 7.63 -4.90 11.45
CA ARG A 31 6.51 -5.45 12.20
C ARG A 31 5.20 -5.38 11.40
N GLY A 32 5.30 -5.45 10.08
CA GLY A 32 4.16 -5.40 9.17
C GLY A 32 4.09 -6.63 8.29
N ARG A 33 2.95 -6.79 7.62
CA ARG A 33 2.68 -7.92 6.72
C ARG A 33 1.62 -7.55 5.72
N ALA A 34 1.70 -8.12 4.53
CA ALA A 34 0.68 -7.94 3.52
C ALA A 34 -0.51 -8.84 3.82
N ILE A 35 -1.70 -8.27 3.82
CA ILE A 35 -2.95 -8.99 4.06
C ILE A 35 -3.70 -9.20 2.75
N ILE A 36 -3.81 -8.14 1.94
CA ILE A 36 -4.51 -8.19 0.66
C ILE A 36 -3.64 -7.51 -0.39
N VAL A 37 -3.46 -8.18 -1.53
CA VAL A 37 -2.94 -7.59 -2.75
C VAL A 37 -3.79 -8.16 -3.88
N ASP A 38 -4.76 -7.38 -4.35
CA ASP A 38 -5.70 -7.79 -5.37
C ASP A 38 -5.67 -6.78 -6.52
N ASN A 39 -5.36 -7.26 -7.71
CA ASN A 39 -5.23 -6.40 -8.88
C ASN A 39 -6.56 -6.12 -9.57
N ASN A 40 -7.63 -6.82 -9.19
CA ASN A 40 -8.92 -6.70 -9.86
C ASN A 40 -10.06 -6.95 -8.88
N VAL A 41 -10.28 -5.98 -8.00
CA VAL A 41 -11.35 -6.09 -7.00
C VAL A 41 -12.73 -6.03 -7.66
N THR A 42 -13.72 -6.62 -7.00
CA THR A 42 -15.12 -6.57 -7.43
C THR A 42 -15.85 -5.54 -6.58
N ALA A 43 -16.34 -4.48 -7.22
CA ALA A 43 -17.17 -3.51 -6.50
C ALA A 43 -18.54 -4.14 -6.23
N VAL A 44 -18.95 -4.08 -4.97
CA VAL A 44 -20.25 -4.62 -4.55
C VAL A 44 -21.29 -3.50 -4.44
N GLU A 45 -20.85 -2.34 -3.97
CA GLU A 45 -21.74 -1.18 -3.82
C GLU A 45 -20.99 0.09 -4.22
N GLY A 46 -21.68 0.95 -4.95
CA GLY A 46 -21.20 2.28 -5.30
C GLY A 46 -20.01 2.29 -6.24
N ASP A 47 -19.43 3.47 -6.40
CA ASP A 47 -18.24 3.67 -7.21
C ASP A 47 -17.00 3.38 -6.40
N TRP A 48 -16.09 2.60 -6.98
CA TRP A 48 -14.83 2.26 -6.35
C TRP A 48 -13.68 2.88 -7.14
N HIS A 49 -12.67 3.37 -6.43
CA HIS A 49 -11.52 4.00 -7.06
C HIS A 49 -10.48 2.96 -7.49
N GLY A 50 -10.29 2.81 -8.80
CA GLY A 50 -9.30 1.91 -9.36
C GLY A 50 -9.69 0.44 -9.28
N SER A 51 -8.77 -0.41 -9.69
CA SER A 51 -8.99 -1.86 -9.69
C SER A 51 -8.09 -2.61 -8.71
N ARG A 52 -7.04 -1.96 -8.20
CA ARG A 52 -6.07 -2.60 -7.33
C ARG A 52 -6.26 -2.16 -5.88
N LEU A 53 -6.28 -3.13 -4.98
CA LEU A 53 -6.38 -2.90 -3.54
C LEU A 53 -5.21 -3.55 -2.86
N VAL A 54 -4.52 -2.78 -2.01
CA VAL A 54 -3.44 -3.29 -1.15
C VAL A 54 -3.81 -2.98 0.29
N VAL A 55 -3.70 -3.97 1.15
CA VAL A 55 -3.87 -3.79 2.60
C VAL A 55 -2.67 -4.40 3.31
N LEU A 56 -1.96 -3.56 4.06
CA LEU A 56 -0.84 -3.98 4.90
C LEU A 56 -1.26 -3.81 6.35
N GLU A 57 -0.94 -4.79 7.17
CA GLU A 57 -1.21 -4.74 8.61
C GLU A 57 0.11 -4.48 9.35
N PHE A 58 0.05 -3.59 10.34
CA PHE A 58 1.18 -3.31 11.23
C PHE A 58 0.74 -3.46 12.68
N ASP A 59 1.67 -3.79 13.57
CA ASP A 59 1.36 -4.03 14.99
C ASP A 59 0.77 -2.79 15.66
N ASP A 60 1.22 -1.60 15.28
CA ASP A 60 0.75 -0.32 15.81
C ASP A 60 1.16 0.82 14.88
N ASP A 61 0.77 2.05 15.22
CA ASP A 61 1.10 3.25 14.44
C ASP A 61 2.61 3.43 14.30
N GLN A 62 3.37 3.14 15.36
CA GLN A 62 4.82 3.30 15.32
C GLN A 62 5.45 2.34 14.32
N ALA A 63 4.99 1.08 14.29
CA ALA A 63 5.48 0.09 13.33
C ALA A 63 5.22 0.54 11.88
N PHE A 64 4.04 1.11 11.62
CA PHE A 64 3.74 1.68 10.31
C PHE A 64 4.70 2.81 9.96
N ARG A 65 4.91 3.74 10.89
CA ARG A 65 5.78 4.90 10.65
C ARG A 65 7.23 4.50 10.43
N GLU A 66 7.70 3.50 11.18
CA GLU A 66 9.06 2.98 11.00
C GLU A 66 9.29 2.49 9.57
N TRP A 67 8.28 1.83 8.98
CA TRP A 67 8.38 1.38 7.60
C TRP A 67 8.14 2.52 6.60
N TYR A 68 7.04 3.26 6.77
CA TYR A 68 6.65 4.27 5.78
C TYR A 68 7.68 5.37 5.65
N ASP A 69 8.24 5.81 6.78
CA ASP A 69 9.21 6.90 6.82
C ASP A 69 10.66 6.42 6.62
N SER A 70 10.88 5.11 6.45
CA SER A 70 12.22 4.60 6.22
C SER A 70 12.79 5.16 4.91
N PRO A 71 14.12 5.41 4.85
CA PRO A 71 14.73 5.88 3.60
C PRO A 71 14.49 4.92 2.43
N GLU A 72 14.49 3.62 2.70
CA GLU A 72 14.29 2.59 1.68
C GLU A 72 12.91 2.69 1.04
N TYR A 73 11.86 2.85 1.85
CA TYR A 73 10.51 2.99 1.32
C TYR A 73 10.31 4.34 0.66
N GLN A 74 10.86 5.41 1.24
CA GLN A 74 10.73 6.76 0.68
C GLN A 74 11.39 6.87 -0.70
N GLU A 75 12.41 6.07 -1.00
CA GLU A 75 12.97 5.99 -2.34
C GLU A 75 12.04 5.32 -3.33
N ALA A 76 11.26 4.33 -2.88
CA ALA A 76 10.32 3.61 -3.74
C ALA A 76 9.03 4.40 -3.98
N LEU A 77 8.57 5.16 -3.01
CA LEU A 77 7.26 5.82 -3.03
C LEU A 77 7.01 6.68 -4.28
N PRO A 78 7.97 7.51 -4.76
CA PRO A 78 7.73 8.31 -5.97
C PRO A 78 7.39 7.46 -7.19
N LEU A 79 7.90 6.24 -7.28
CA LEU A 79 7.58 5.33 -8.39
C LEU A 79 6.10 4.95 -8.37
N ARG A 80 5.54 4.69 -7.19
CA ARG A 80 4.11 4.40 -7.04
C ARG A 80 3.26 5.62 -7.40
N LEU A 81 3.64 6.79 -6.88
CA LEU A 81 2.88 8.01 -7.10
C LEU A 81 2.89 8.42 -8.58
N SER A 82 3.96 8.11 -9.32
CA SER A 82 4.05 8.39 -10.75
C SER A 82 3.28 7.38 -11.59
N ALA A 83 3.16 6.13 -11.12
CA ALA A 83 2.57 5.04 -11.89
C ALA A 83 1.08 4.87 -11.65
N THR A 84 0.55 5.44 -10.57
CA THR A 84 -0.83 5.22 -10.13
C THR A 84 -1.48 6.54 -9.72
N ASP A 85 -2.82 6.56 -9.78
CA ASP A 85 -3.62 7.51 -9.02
C ASP A 85 -4.10 6.75 -7.80
N SER A 86 -3.47 6.97 -6.65
CA SER A 86 -3.76 6.19 -5.45
C SER A 86 -4.31 7.04 -4.33
N ARG A 87 -5.12 6.39 -3.51
CA ARG A 87 -5.72 6.96 -2.30
C ARG A 87 -5.43 6.00 -1.16
N ALA A 88 -4.92 6.52 -0.07
CA ALA A 88 -4.47 5.68 1.04
C ALA A 88 -4.92 6.25 2.37
N VAL A 89 -5.26 5.35 3.28
CA VAL A 89 -5.61 5.70 4.65
C VAL A 89 -4.95 4.72 5.60
N LEU A 90 -4.78 5.15 6.84
CA LEU A 90 -4.38 4.26 7.92
C LEU A 90 -5.58 4.11 8.85
N ALA A 91 -6.07 2.90 8.99
CA ALA A 91 -7.25 2.59 9.79
C ALA A 91 -6.88 1.70 10.97
N LYS A 92 -7.62 1.82 12.05
CA LYS A 92 -7.39 1.01 13.26
C LYS A 92 -8.23 -0.25 13.21
N GLY A 93 -7.63 -1.37 13.63
CA GLY A 93 -8.35 -2.61 13.77
C GLY A 93 -9.25 -2.64 15.00
N LEU A 94 -10.04 -3.70 15.11
CA LEU A 94 -10.97 -3.86 16.23
C LEU A 94 -10.28 -4.32 17.51
N SER A 95 -9.08 -4.85 17.41
CA SER A 95 -8.39 -5.39 18.58
C SER A 95 -7.02 -4.76 18.78
#